data_e980ff74b3227c8607066b5d195c9733
#
_entry.id   e980ff74b3227c8607066b5d195c9733
#
_cell.length_a   1.000
_cell.length_b   1.000
_cell.length_c   1.000
_cell.angle_alpha   90.00
_cell.angle_beta   90.00
_cell.angle_gamma   90.00
#
_symmetry.space_group_name_H-M   'P 1'
#
loop_
_entity.id
_entity.type
_entity.pdbx_description
1 polymer ?
#
loop_
_entity_poly.entity_id
_entity_poly.type
_entity_poly.pdbx_seq_one_letter_code
_entity_poly.pdbx_strand_id
1 'polypeptide(L)'
;MARWSYVCSKQWAVSHGEWDGTAATWQKFNNPDKERSYFHAHANGTGPFKLERWDPAAKYVLLARNDGYWRKPAVLRRVLIKAVPEFSTRRLMLQAGDADIIEPTRPLLSQLENIKGVRFADHLPRLATDPALFFTFKINTFANRDIGSGRLDGEGIAPDFFTDPDVRKGFAHAFDYEALLKDTFKGTAQRAKGPIPPGVPGYDARQPFYEYDLKKAESHLRKAWNAQLWEKGFKFTLTYSVGSENREAACRILQKNIESLNPKFKIDLRGVEWASYLDKAQRRLMPIFSRGWYADYPDGHNFVHNFYHSAGRYPSAQGYSNTELDAFIEKAAHEVDARKRKEHYSNILRLAFEDAPSIVTVHPRGVYALRDWVKGFADNPVFLDIYFYPLRKAYGDQ
;
A
#
# COMPACT_ATOMS: atom_id res chain seq x y z
N MET A 1 -3.87 -7.01 -18.67
CA MET A 1 -2.72 -7.75 -18.10
C MET A 1 -2.46 -7.25 -16.72
N ALA A 2 -2.14 -8.14 -15.79
CA ALA A 2 -1.74 -7.74 -14.44
C ALA A 2 -0.44 -6.93 -14.49
N ARG A 3 -0.26 -6.03 -13.53
CA ARG A 3 0.89 -5.11 -13.44
C ARG A 3 2.27 -5.79 -13.57
N TRP A 4 2.37 -7.04 -13.13
CA TRP A 4 3.60 -7.82 -13.10
C TRP A 4 3.73 -8.82 -14.25
N SER A 5 2.79 -8.82 -15.22
CA SER A 5 2.77 -9.74 -16.36
C SER A 5 3.40 -9.08 -17.59
N TYR A 6 4.70 -8.87 -17.54
CA TYR A 6 5.45 -8.32 -18.67
C TYR A 6 5.81 -9.41 -19.67
N VAL A 7 5.71 -9.08 -20.96
CA VAL A 7 6.12 -9.97 -22.05
C VAL A 7 7.58 -9.69 -22.40
N CYS A 8 8.44 -10.68 -22.23
CA CYS A 8 9.83 -10.65 -22.61
C CYS A 8 10.11 -11.55 -23.82
N SER A 9 11.17 -11.29 -24.57
CA SER A 9 11.58 -12.16 -25.67
C SER A 9 12.05 -13.51 -25.15
N LYS A 10 11.42 -14.60 -25.60
CA LYS A 10 11.87 -15.98 -25.31
C LYS A 10 13.33 -16.19 -25.71
N GLN A 11 13.68 -15.82 -26.96
CA GLN A 11 15.03 -15.97 -27.45
C GLN A 11 16.06 -15.25 -26.60
N TRP A 12 15.72 -14.04 -26.17
CA TRP A 12 16.62 -13.25 -25.31
C TRP A 12 16.77 -13.90 -23.91
N ALA A 13 15.68 -14.40 -23.31
CA ALA A 13 15.74 -15.11 -22.04
C ALA A 13 16.63 -16.35 -22.12
N VAL A 14 16.48 -17.14 -23.17
CA VAL A 14 17.29 -18.35 -23.42
C VAL A 14 18.78 -18.00 -23.62
N SER A 15 19.08 -16.98 -24.43
CA SER A 15 20.47 -16.57 -24.70
C SER A 15 21.22 -16.03 -23.48
N HIS A 16 20.49 -15.62 -22.42
CA HIS A 16 21.06 -15.11 -21.18
C HIS A 16 20.93 -16.08 -20.00
N GLY A 17 20.50 -17.34 -20.26
CA GLY A 17 20.43 -18.37 -19.25
C GLY A 17 19.25 -18.24 -18.26
N GLU A 18 18.29 -17.33 -18.52
CA GLU A 18 17.13 -17.10 -17.69
C GLU A 18 16.05 -18.18 -17.86
N TRP A 19 16.12 -18.94 -18.93
CA TRP A 19 15.27 -20.06 -19.24
C TRP A 19 15.89 -20.93 -20.34
N ASP A 20 15.64 -22.25 -20.32
CA ASP A 20 16.05 -23.15 -21.39
C ASP A 20 15.08 -23.20 -22.58
N GLY A 21 13.98 -22.45 -22.50
CA GLY A 21 12.96 -22.37 -23.54
C GLY A 21 11.94 -23.52 -23.55
N THR A 22 11.99 -24.42 -22.58
CA THR A 22 11.14 -25.62 -22.49
C THR A 22 10.04 -25.44 -21.45
N ALA A 23 8.77 -25.60 -21.83
CA ALA A 23 7.63 -25.43 -20.92
C ALA A 23 7.69 -26.38 -19.70
N ALA A 24 8.22 -27.57 -19.84
CA ALA A 24 8.32 -28.54 -18.75
C ALA A 24 9.31 -28.16 -17.64
N THR A 25 10.24 -27.26 -17.92
CA THR A 25 11.34 -26.89 -17.01
C THR A 25 11.19 -25.51 -16.36
N TRP A 26 10.13 -24.76 -16.69
CA TRP A 26 9.96 -23.37 -16.23
C TRP A 26 10.10 -23.18 -14.71
N GLN A 27 9.68 -24.17 -13.93
CA GLN A 27 9.77 -24.12 -12.46
C GLN A 27 11.20 -24.00 -11.93
N LYS A 28 12.20 -24.54 -12.66
CA LYS A 28 13.63 -24.44 -12.30
C LYS A 28 14.17 -23.02 -12.42
N PHE A 29 13.52 -22.20 -13.26
CA PHE A 29 13.91 -20.83 -13.57
C PHE A 29 13.01 -19.79 -12.90
N ASN A 30 11.95 -20.24 -12.20
CA ASN A 30 11.01 -19.35 -11.54
C ASN A 30 11.60 -18.81 -10.23
N ASN A 31 11.49 -17.51 -10.00
CA ASN A 31 11.99 -16.83 -8.80
C ASN A 31 13.46 -17.15 -8.45
N PRO A 32 14.41 -16.98 -9.38
CA PRO A 32 15.82 -17.12 -9.06
C PRO A 32 16.25 -16.06 -8.05
N ASP A 33 17.35 -16.30 -7.34
CA ASP A 33 17.99 -15.26 -6.55
C ASP A 33 18.29 -14.06 -7.46
N LYS A 34 17.89 -12.86 -7.01
CA LYS A 34 18.03 -11.63 -7.84
C LYS A 34 19.46 -11.36 -8.28
N GLU A 35 20.44 -11.77 -7.50
CA GLU A 35 21.87 -11.64 -7.80
C GLU A 35 22.30 -12.55 -8.96
N ARG A 36 21.56 -13.61 -9.24
CA ARG A 36 21.81 -14.57 -10.32
C ARG A 36 20.98 -14.31 -11.56
N SER A 37 19.92 -13.50 -11.45
CA SER A 37 19.04 -13.20 -12.57
C SER A 37 19.57 -12.04 -13.40
N TYR A 38 19.77 -12.29 -14.67
CA TYR A 38 20.10 -11.25 -15.65
C TYR A 38 18.94 -10.24 -15.81
N PHE A 39 17.69 -10.70 -15.65
CA PHE A 39 16.51 -9.85 -15.64
C PHE A 39 16.51 -8.82 -14.51
N HIS A 40 17.26 -9.07 -13.42
CA HIS A 40 17.29 -8.14 -12.30
C HIS A 40 17.83 -6.75 -12.69
N ALA A 41 18.82 -6.70 -13.55
CA ALA A 41 19.47 -5.46 -13.98
C ALA A 41 19.19 -5.09 -15.45
N HIS A 42 18.52 -5.94 -16.21
CA HIS A 42 18.29 -5.78 -17.64
C HIS A 42 16.81 -5.94 -17.98
N ALA A 43 16.38 -5.21 -18.98
CA ALA A 43 14.99 -5.27 -19.46
C ALA A 43 14.97 -5.55 -20.98
N ASN A 44 14.10 -6.47 -21.39
CA ASN A 44 13.84 -6.75 -22.79
C ASN A 44 12.33 -6.86 -23.01
N GLY A 45 11.73 -5.76 -23.41
CA GLY A 45 10.30 -5.66 -23.69
C GLY A 45 10.01 -5.03 -25.03
N THR A 46 8.74 -5.04 -25.45
CA THR A 46 8.28 -4.48 -26.73
C THR A 46 7.74 -3.06 -26.59
N GLY A 47 8.05 -2.39 -25.46
CA GLY A 47 7.54 -1.06 -25.13
C GLY A 47 8.16 0.11 -25.90
N PRO A 48 7.58 1.33 -25.74
CA PRO A 48 8.06 2.53 -26.43
C PRO A 48 9.38 3.08 -25.90
N PHE A 49 9.86 2.57 -24.78
CA PHE A 49 11.14 2.93 -24.16
C PHE A 49 11.94 1.68 -23.84
N LYS A 50 13.27 1.83 -23.81
CA LYS A 50 14.27 0.84 -23.42
C LYS A 50 14.97 1.31 -22.14
N LEU A 51 15.37 0.37 -21.29
CA LEU A 51 16.23 0.68 -20.14
C LEU A 51 17.61 1.13 -20.66
N GLU A 52 17.96 2.39 -20.40
CA GLU A 52 19.30 2.92 -20.68
C GLU A 52 20.22 2.73 -19.47
N ARG A 53 19.75 3.02 -18.28
CA ARG A 53 20.48 2.85 -17.03
C ARG A 53 19.54 2.66 -15.85
N TRP A 54 19.87 1.72 -14.98
CA TRP A 54 19.35 1.62 -13.64
C TRP A 54 20.48 1.80 -12.64
N ASP A 55 20.34 2.75 -11.71
CA ASP A 55 21.34 3.05 -10.70
C ASP A 55 20.65 2.99 -9.32
N PRO A 56 20.71 1.82 -8.63
CA PRO A 56 20.08 1.65 -7.33
C PRO A 56 20.75 2.48 -6.22
N ALA A 57 22.04 2.80 -6.33
CA ALA A 57 22.75 3.62 -5.36
C ALA A 57 22.31 5.09 -5.46
N ALA A 58 22.22 5.63 -6.67
CA ALA A 58 21.73 6.97 -6.94
C ALA A 58 20.20 7.04 -7.03
N LYS A 59 19.51 5.90 -6.87
CA LYS A 59 18.03 5.76 -6.80
C LYS A 59 17.31 6.31 -8.03
N TYR A 60 17.80 5.99 -9.24
CA TYR A 60 17.11 6.39 -10.47
C TYR A 60 17.08 5.31 -11.55
N VAL A 61 16.13 5.46 -12.46
CA VAL A 61 16.02 4.72 -13.71
C VAL A 61 16.01 5.73 -14.86
N LEU A 62 16.87 5.51 -15.85
CA LEU A 62 16.90 6.28 -17.08
C LEU A 62 16.40 5.39 -18.23
N LEU A 63 15.40 5.87 -18.93
CA LEU A 63 14.82 5.22 -20.09
C LEU A 63 15.15 6.02 -21.35
N ALA A 64 15.55 5.31 -22.43
CA ALA A 64 15.72 5.88 -23.75
C ALA A 64 14.57 5.47 -24.67
N ARG A 65 14.19 6.34 -25.60
CA ARG A 65 13.18 6.05 -26.62
C ARG A 65 13.55 4.83 -27.45
N ASN A 66 12.56 3.98 -27.69
CA ASN A 66 12.72 2.87 -28.65
C ASN A 66 12.33 3.34 -30.04
N ASP A 67 13.31 3.70 -30.87
CA ASP A 67 13.07 4.15 -32.24
C ASP A 67 12.53 3.01 -33.15
N GLY A 68 12.76 1.74 -32.77
CA GLY A 68 12.18 0.55 -33.43
C GLY A 68 10.84 0.11 -32.82
N TYR A 69 10.15 0.98 -32.08
CA TYR A 69 8.84 0.65 -31.51
C TYR A 69 7.83 0.32 -32.62
N TRP A 70 7.03 -0.72 -32.44
CA TRP A 70 6.07 -1.23 -33.43
C TRP A 70 4.90 -0.27 -33.78
N ARG A 71 4.75 0.83 -33.01
CA ARG A 71 3.93 1.99 -33.36
C ARG A 71 4.84 3.18 -33.64
N LYS A 72 4.26 4.37 -33.79
CA LYS A 72 5.04 5.61 -33.86
C LYS A 72 5.94 5.75 -32.63
N PRO A 73 7.23 6.06 -32.78
CA PRO A 73 8.11 6.31 -31.64
C PRO A 73 7.56 7.41 -30.71
N ALA A 74 7.86 7.30 -29.40
CA ALA A 74 7.47 8.31 -28.44
C ALA A 74 8.09 9.67 -28.77
N VAL A 75 7.45 10.78 -28.37
CA VAL A 75 8.00 12.13 -28.60
C VAL A 75 9.20 12.40 -27.68
N LEU A 76 9.10 11.96 -26.41
CA LEU A 76 10.20 12.09 -25.46
C LEU A 76 11.38 11.20 -25.87
N ARG A 77 12.58 11.77 -25.91
CA ARG A 77 13.82 11.01 -26.20
C ARG A 77 14.29 10.21 -25.00
N ARG A 78 14.15 10.76 -23.80
CA ARG A 78 14.53 10.13 -22.53
C ARG A 78 13.51 10.42 -21.44
N VAL A 79 13.42 9.51 -20.47
CA VAL A 79 12.65 9.67 -19.24
C VAL A 79 13.53 9.31 -18.06
N LEU A 80 13.73 10.24 -17.13
CA LEU A 80 14.42 10.02 -15.87
C LEU A 80 13.40 9.85 -14.76
N ILE A 81 13.38 8.69 -14.11
CA ILE A 81 12.55 8.40 -12.93
C ILE A 81 13.48 8.37 -11.73
N LYS A 82 13.30 9.28 -10.78
CA LYS A 82 14.16 9.41 -9.60
C LYS A 82 13.35 9.26 -8.31
N ALA A 83 13.80 8.40 -7.41
CA ALA A 83 13.23 8.29 -6.07
C ALA A 83 13.79 9.39 -5.18
N VAL A 84 12.94 10.34 -4.79
CA VAL A 84 13.25 11.46 -3.89
C VAL A 84 12.27 11.41 -2.72
N PRO A 85 12.61 10.79 -1.60
CA PRO A 85 11.68 10.62 -0.46
C PRO A 85 11.22 11.94 0.13
N GLU A 86 12.13 12.91 0.26
CA GLU A 86 11.87 14.18 0.92
C GLU A 86 11.00 15.10 0.05
N PHE A 87 9.82 15.47 0.56
CA PHE A 87 8.88 16.33 -0.17
C PHE A 87 9.45 17.73 -0.47
N SER A 88 10.17 18.32 0.48
CA SER A 88 10.81 19.63 0.30
C SER A 88 11.74 19.64 -0.90
N THR A 89 12.53 18.59 -1.08
CA THR A 89 13.41 18.42 -2.24
C THR A 89 12.61 18.26 -3.53
N ARG A 90 11.55 17.42 -3.55
CA ARG A 90 10.66 17.31 -4.72
C ARG A 90 10.03 18.63 -5.11
N ARG A 91 9.58 19.40 -4.11
CA ARG A 91 9.02 20.74 -4.31
C ARG A 91 10.00 21.69 -4.96
N LEU A 92 11.25 21.77 -4.44
CA LEU A 92 12.29 22.63 -4.99
C LEU A 92 12.66 22.23 -6.44
N MET A 93 12.78 20.92 -6.72
CA MET A 93 13.03 20.40 -8.07
C MET A 93 11.89 20.79 -9.03
N LEU A 94 10.62 20.67 -8.62
CA LEU A 94 9.49 21.10 -9.43
C LEU A 94 9.51 22.62 -9.67
N GLN A 95 9.82 23.41 -8.65
CA GLN A 95 9.90 24.85 -8.74
C GLN A 95 11.02 25.31 -9.68
N ALA A 96 12.19 24.71 -9.59
CA ALA A 96 13.35 25.00 -10.46
C ALA A 96 13.16 24.49 -11.91
N GLY A 97 12.24 23.54 -12.14
CA GLY A 97 12.06 22.89 -13.44
C GLY A 97 12.95 21.67 -13.66
N ASP A 98 13.67 21.23 -12.63
CA ASP A 98 14.46 19.99 -12.62
C ASP A 98 13.59 18.72 -12.58
N ALA A 99 12.36 18.86 -12.05
CA ALA A 99 11.33 17.84 -12.14
C ALA A 99 10.14 18.37 -12.97
N ASP A 100 9.69 17.56 -13.91
CA ASP A 100 8.53 17.85 -14.74
C ASP A 100 7.21 17.46 -14.08
N ILE A 101 7.23 16.36 -13.32
CA ILE A 101 6.07 15.79 -12.63
C ILE A 101 6.55 15.29 -11.26
N ILE A 102 5.78 15.61 -10.22
CA ILE A 102 5.92 15.00 -8.90
C ILE A 102 4.56 14.50 -8.40
N GLU A 103 4.58 13.50 -7.53
CA GLU A 103 3.41 13.01 -6.82
C GLU A 103 3.45 13.53 -5.38
N PRO A 104 2.67 14.56 -5.03
CA PRO A 104 2.55 15.06 -3.66
C PRO A 104 1.53 14.22 -2.89
N THR A 105 1.65 14.18 -1.57
CA THR A 105 0.56 13.74 -0.69
C THR A 105 -0.41 14.89 -0.40
N ARG A 106 -1.65 14.57 -0.10
CA ARG A 106 -2.71 15.57 0.12
C ARG A 106 -2.39 16.63 1.17
N PRO A 107 -1.83 16.29 2.34
CA PRO A 107 -1.48 17.30 3.35
C PRO A 107 -0.52 18.38 2.87
N LEU A 108 0.30 18.06 1.86
CA LEU A 108 1.36 18.95 1.37
C LEU A 108 1.02 19.67 0.06
N LEU A 109 -0.16 19.41 -0.51
CA LEU A 109 -0.56 19.96 -1.80
C LEU A 109 -0.60 21.50 -1.81
N SER A 110 -1.08 22.12 -0.73
CA SER A 110 -1.15 23.59 -0.59
C SER A 110 0.22 24.28 -0.72
N GLN A 111 1.32 23.58 -0.42
CA GLN A 111 2.66 24.14 -0.58
C GLN A 111 3.10 24.28 -2.06
N LEU A 112 2.35 23.69 -2.99
CA LEU A 112 2.63 23.72 -4.44
C LEU A 112 1.70 24.69 -5.19
N GLU A 113 0.57 25.11 -4.61
CA GLU A 113 -0.48 25.89 -5.28
C GLU A 113 0.01 27.23 -5.83
N ASN A 114 1.00 27.85 -5.17
CA ASN A 114 1.53 29.16 -5.56
C ASN A 114 2.80 29.07 -6.44
N ILE A 115 3.20 27.88 -6.91
CA ILE A 115 4.35 27.76 -7.79
C ILE A 115 3.93 28.09 -9.22
N LYS A 116 4.47 29.21 -9.76
CA LYS A 116 4.17 29.66 -11.13
C LYS A 116 4.52 28.57 -12.15
N GLY A 117 3.60 28.33 -13.09
CA GLY A 117 3.79 27.34 -14.17
C GLY A 117 3.65 25.88 -13.69
N VAL A 118 2.94 25.66 -12.58
CA VAL A 118 2.53 24.33 -12.10
C VAL A 118 1.01 24.20 -12.17
N ARG A 119 0.56 23.06 -12.65
CA ARG A 119 -0.85 22.67 -12.66
C ARG A 119 -1.02 21.31 -11.98
N PHE A 120 -2.25 20.99 -11.59
CA PHE A 120 -2.57 19.72 -10.94
C PHE A 120 -3.44 18.84 -11.85
N ALA A 121 -3.09 17.56 -11.93
CA ALA A 121 -4.00 16.50 -12.32
C ALA A 121 -4.53 15.88 -11.03
N ASP A 122 -5.75 16.19 -10.68
CA ASP A 122 -6.33 15.89 -9.37
C ASP A 122 -7.57 15.02 -9.46
N HIS A 123 -8.02 14.51 -8.29
CA HIS A 123 -9.17 13.62 -8.14
C HIS A 123 -9.08 12.37 -9.02
N LEU A 124 -7.86 11.93 -9.33
CA LEU A 124 -7.61 10.79 -10.19
C LEU A 124 -8.13 9.51 -9.53
N PRO A 125 -8.92 8.69 -10.22
CA PRO A 125 -9.42 7.45 -9.65
C PRO A 125 -8.25 6.52 -9.32
N ARG A 126 -8.34 5.83 -8.18
CA ARG A 126 -7.37 4.82 -7.75
C ARG A 126 -8.11 3.57 -7.29
N LEU A 127 -7.77 2.43 -7.84
CA LEU A 127 -8.21 1.15 -7.31
C LEU A 127 -7.31 0.77 -6.14
N ALA A 128 -7.52 1.42 -5.01
CA ALA A 128 -6.63 1.33 -3.87
C ALA A 128 -7.37 1.45 -2.53
N THR A 129 -6.72 0.91 -1.51
CA THR A 129 -7.05 1.11 -0.09
C THR A 129 -5.76 1.45 0.64
N ASP A 130 -5.56 2.72 0.98
CA ASP A 130 -4.33 3.24 1.59
C ASP A 130 -4.59 4.59 2.29
N PRO A 131 -4.27 4.74 3.59
CA PRO A 131 -3.67 3.75 4.47
C PRO A 131 -4.65 2.69 4.98
N ALA A 132 -4.08 1.57 5.45
CA ALA A 132 -4.71 0.61 6.34
C ALA A 132 -3.71 0.25 7.44
N LEU A 133 -4.19 -0.18 8.62
CA LEU A 133 -3.34 -0.60 9.73
C LEU A 133 -3.55 -2.09 9.97
N PHE A 134 -2.46 -2.82 10.10
CA PHE A 134 -2.44 -4.28 10.21
C PHE A 134 -1.89 -4.69 11.57
N PHE A 135 -2.60 -5.57 12.26
CA PHE A 135 -2.19 -6.14 13.54
C PHE A 135 -1.34 -7.38 13.33
N THR A 136 -0.23 -7.53 14.05
CA THR A 136 0.60 -8.73 13.99
C THR A 136 0.18 -9.71 15.08
N PHE A 137 -0.33 -10.87 14.69
CA PHE A 137 -0.87 -11.90 15.57
C PHE A 137 0.23 -12.77 16.22
N LYS A 138 1.37 -12.90 15.53
CA LYS A 138 2.52 -13.67 15.98
C LYS A 138 3.78 -12.83 15.84
N ILE A 139 4.00 -11.93 16.81
CA ILE A 139 5.13 -11.00 16.76
C ILE A 139 6.41 -11.78 17.05
N ASN A 140 7.43 -11.61 16.22
CA ASN A 140 8.73 -12.18 16.45
C ASN A 140 9.44 -11.41 17.58
N THR A 141 9.88 -12.13 18.60
CA THR A 141 10.51 -11.56 19.81
C THR A 141 12.02 -11.42 19.70
N PHE A 142 12.64 -12.09 18.71
CA PHE A 142 14.11 -12.11 18.61
C PHE A 142 14.66 -10.70 18.31
N ALA A 143 15.43 -10.17 19.24
CA ALA A 143 16.02 -8.83 19.22
C ALA A 143 15.01 -7.71 18.90
N ASN A 144 13.74 -7.88 19.29
CA ASN A 144 12.64 -6.97 18.96
C ASN A 144 12.36 -6.00 20.12
N ARG A 145 12.80 -4.75 19.96
CA ARG A 145 12.52 -3.67 20.92
C ARG A 145 11.15 -3.01 20.73
N ASP A 146 10.45 -3.33 19.64
CA ASP A 146 9.16 -2.71 19.29
C ASP A 146 8.00 -3.22 20.18
N ILE A 147 8.23 -4.29 20.96
CA ILE A 147 7.29 -4.86 21.95
C ILE A 147 7.62 -4.52 23.41
N GLY A 148 8.59 -3.63 23.65
CA GLY A 148 9.02 -3.27 25.01
C GLY A 148 9.55 -4.48 25.79
N SER A 149 9.00 -4.72 27.00
CA SER A 149 9.38 -5.86 27.87
C SER A 149 9.03 -7.24 27.28
N GLY A 150 8.19 -7.31 26.26
CA GLY A 150 7.68 -8.56 25.69
C GLY A 150 6.59 -9.24 26.53
N ARG A 151 6.02 -8.52 27.49
CA ARG A 151 4.96 -8.98 28.42
C ARG A 151 3.90 -7.91 28.61
N LEU A 152 2.69 -8.31 29.03
CA LEU A 152 1.64 -7.36 29.40
C LEU A 152 1.86 -6.90 30.86
N ASP A 153 2.74 -5.91 31.06
CA ASP A 153 3.16 -5.40 32.36
C ASP A 153 3.20 -3.86 32.44
N GLY A 154 2.65 -3.18 31.43
CA GLY A 154 2.69 -1.72 31.29
C GLY A 154 3.89 -1.20 30.51
N GLU A 155 5.00 -1.93 30.49
CA GLU A 155 6.25 -1.58 29.79
C GLU A 155 6.43 -2.31 28.45
N GLY A 156 5.48 -3.20 28.10
CA GLY A 156 5.50 -3.94 26.83
C GLY A 156 4.20 -4.59 26.50
N ILE A 157 4.25 -5.45 25.46
CA ILE A 157 3.16 -6.34 25.01
C ILE A 157 3.67 -7.76 24.80
N ALA A 158 2.82 -8.75 25.01
CA ALA A 158 3.11 -10.14 24.68
C ALA A 158 3.16 -10.35 23.16
N PRO A 159 3.89 -11.36 22.65
CA PRO A 159 4.03 -11.60 21.21
C PRO A 159 2.71 -11.96 20.51
N ASP A 160 1.72 -12.39 21.24
CA ASP A 160 0.37 -12.74 20.79
C ASP A 160 -0.69 -11.68 21.19
N PHE A 161 -0.26 -10.46 21.55
CA PHE A 161 -1.12 -9.39 22.06
C PHE A 161 -2.35 -9.12 21.19
N PHE A 162 -2.20 -9.16 19.89
CA PHE A 162 -3.28 -8.93 18.93
C PHE A 162 -4.07 -10.18 18.56
N THR A 163 -3.86 -11.32 19.21
CA THR A 163 -4.77 -12.47 19.04
C THR A 163 -6.09 -12.27 19.76
N ASP A 164 -6.11 -11.42 20.79
CA ASP A 164 -7.33 -11.04 21.49
C ASP A 164 -8.22 -10.15 20.59
N PRO A 165 -9.45 -10.59 20.23
CA PRO A 165 -10.35 -9.81 19.36
C PRO A 165 -10.81 -8.51 20.01
N ASP A 166 -10.91 -8.44 21.34
CA ASP A 166 -11.32 -7.22 22.03
C ASP A 166 -10.25 -6.12 21.92
N VAL A 167 -8.96 -6.47 21.87
CA VAL A 167 -7.89 -5.51 21.54
C VAL A 167 -8.10 -4.94 20.15
N ARG A 168 -8.26 -5.79 19.13
CA ARG A 168 -8.40 -5.34 17.74
C ARG A 168 -9.66 -4.50 17.51
N LYS A 169 -10.80 -4.92 18.07
CA LYS A 169 -12.07 -4.18 18.00
C LYS A 169 -11.99 -2.84 18.75
N GLY A 170 -11.36 -2.83 19.90
CA GLY A 170 -11.10 -1.60 20.65
C GLY A 170 -10.28 -0.60 19.84
N PHE A 171 -9.21 -1.04 19.19
CA PHE A 171 -8.38 -0.22 18.30
C PHE A 171 -9.16 0.25 17.06
N ALA A 172 -9.99 -0.61 16.45
CA ALA A 172 -10.80 -0.23 15.30
C ALA A 172 -11.85 0.84 15.65
N HIS A 173 -12.49 0.76 16.82
CA HIS A 173 -13.41 1.79 17.30
C HIS A 173 -12.69 3.07 17.78
N ALA A 174 -11.42 3.00 18.19
CA ALA A 174 -10.65 4.18 18.57
C ALA A 174 -10.13 4.99 17.38
N PHE A 175 -10.19 4.45 16.16
CA PHE A 175 -9.71 5.15 14.98
C PHE A 175 -10.72 6.20 14.49
N ASP A 176 -10.32 7.48 14.47
CA ASP A 176 -11.17 8.57 13.95
C ASP A 176 -11.02 8.66 12.41
N TYR A 177 -11.95 8.01 11.74
CA TYR A 177 -12.00 7.92 10.29
C TYR A 177 -12.35 9.26 9.62
N GLU A 178 -13.21 10.05 10.28
CA GLU A 178 -13.65 11.35 9.75
C GLU A 178 -12.52 12.38 9.86
N ALA A 179 -11.75 12.36 10.94
CA ALA A 179 -10.55 13.20 11.04
C ALA A 179 -9.55 12.88 9.93
N LEU A 180 -9.32 11.59 9.62
CA LEU A 180 -8.46 11.21 8.51
C LEU A 180 -8.97 11.74 7.16
N LEU A 181 -10.26 11.57 6.88
CA LEU A 181 -10.89 12.05 5.64
C LEU A 181 -10.80 13.57 5.50
N LYS A 182 -11.19 14.29 6.55
CA LYS A 182 -11.28 15.77 6.53
C LYS A 182 -9.91 16.42 6.61
N ASP A 183 -9.08 16.02 7.57
CA ASP A 183 -7.87 16.77 7.91
C ASP A 183 -6.69 16.33 7.04
N THR A 184 -6.58 15.03 6.72
CA THR A 184 -5.49 14.48 5.91
C THR A 184 -5.83 14.49 4.42
N PHE A 185 -6.98 13.93 4.04
CA PHE A 185 -7.38 13.83 2.63
C PHE A 185 -8.18 15.03 2.11
N LYS A 186 -8.48 16.02 2.96
CA LYS A 186 -9.22 17.24 2.57
C LYS A 186 -10.55 16.93 1.85
N GLY A 187 -11.24 15.86 2.28
CA GLY A 187 -12.50 15.41 1.70
C GLY A 187 -12.39 14.75 0.31
N THR A 188 -11.19 14.53 -0.20
CA THR A 188 -11.01 13.96 -1.56
C THR A 188 -11.00 12.43 -1.61
N ALA A 189 -10.79 11.75 -0.48
CA ALA A 189 -10.87 10.30 -0.37
C ALA A 189 -12.29 9.84 0.00
N GLN A 190 -12.59 8.56 -0.23
CA GLN A 190 -13.83 7.94 0.20
C GLN A 190 -13.58 7.06 1.42
N ARG A 191 -14.50 7.10 2.41
CA ARG A 191 -14.48 6.19 3.55
C ARG A 191 -14.52 4.74 3.08
N ALA A 192 -13.51 3.96 3.44
CA ALA A 192 -13.49 2.54 3.16
C ALA A 192 -14.28 1.78 4.25
N LYS A 193 -15.22 0.96 3.83
CA LYS A 193 -15.94 0.02 4.72
C LYS A 193 -15.27 -1.35 4.75
N GLY A 194 -14.43 -1.64 3.75
CA GLY A 194 -13.62 -2.84 3.59
C GLY A 194 -12.55 -2.58 2.53
N PRO A 195 -11.75 -3.59 2.16
CA PRO A 195 -10.59 -3.38 1.29
C PRO A 195 -10.95 -3.17 -0.19
N ILE A 196 -12.14 -3.59 -0.64
CA ILE A 196 -12.56 -3.49 -2.04
C ILE A 196 -13.05 -2.08 -2.35
N PRO A 197 -12.43 -1.33 -3.29
CA PRO A 197 -12.88 0.00 -3.66
C PRO A 197 -14.20 -0.01 -4.43
N PRO A 198 -14.98 1.10 -4.41
CA PRO A 198 -16.16 1.26 -5.24
C PRO A 198 -15.88 1.07 -6.73
N GLY A 199 -16.81 0.42 -7.44
CA GLY A 199 -16.69 0.12 -8.87
C GLY A 199 -15.91 -1.16 -9.18
N VAL A 200 -15.29 -1.79 -8.18
CA VAL A 200 -14.64 -3.11 -8.33
C VAL A 200 -15.65 -4.22 -8.02
N PRO A 201 -15.70 -5.31 -8.81
CA PRO A 201 -16.55 -6.47 -8.52
C PRO A 201 -16.31 -6.99 -7.09
N GLY A 202 -17.37 -7.23 -6.33
CA GLY A 202 -17.30 -7.62 -4.92
C GLY A 202 -17.44 -6.47 -3.92
N TYR A 203 -17.42 -5.21 -4.37
CA TYR A 203 -17.76 -4.08 -3.50
C TYR A 203 -19.23 -4.15 -3.02
N ASP A 204 -19.44 -3.98 -1.73
CA ASP A 204 -20.79 -3.84 -1.14
C ASP A 204 -20.84 -2.62 -0.22
N ALA A 205 -21.64 -1.62 -0.60
CA ALA A 205 -21.84 -0.40 0.20
C ALA A 205 -22.54 -0.66 1.55
N ARG A 206 -23.24 -1.82 1.70
CA ARG A 206 -23.99 -2.19 2.89
C ARG A 206 -23.21 -3.08 3.85
N GLN A 207 -21.94 -3.44 3.51
CA GLN A 207 -21.13 -4.26 4.39
C GLN A 207 -20.95 -3.60 5.77
N PRO A 208 -20.81 -4.39 6.84
CA PRO A 208 -20.53 -3.86 8.16
C PRO A 208 -19.14 -3.22 8.20
N PHE A 209 -18.98 -2.19 9.04
CA PHE A 209 -17.71 -1.47 9.22
C PHE A 209 -17.63 -0.86 10.61
N TYR A 210 -16.40 -0.59 11.06
CA TYR A 210 -16.17 0.06 12.34
C TYR A 210 -16.38 1.57 12.24
N GLU A 211 -17.08 2.12 13.22
CA GLU A 211 -17.25 3.56 13.42
C GLU A 211 -16.35 4.04 14.56
N TYR A 212 -15.96 5.29 14.52
CA TYR A 212 -15.26 5.93 15.62
C TYR A 212 -16.18 6.07 16.81
N ASP A 213 -15.84 5.39 17.89
CA ASP A 213 -16.63 5.39 19.14
C ASP A 213 -15.71 5.03 20.32
N LEU A 214 -15.23 6.05 21.04
CA LEU A 214 -14.34 5.84 22.17
C LEU A 214 -14.98 5.06 23.33
N LYS A 215 -16.32 5.12 23.49
CA LYS A 215 -17.01 4.33 24.53
C LYS A 215 -17.01 2.86 24.21
N LYS A 216 -17.25 2.51 22.93
CA LYS A 216 -17.12 1.12 22.46
C LYS A 216 -15.67 0.66 22.54
N ALA A 217 -14.71 1.50 22.13
CA ALA A 217 -13.29 1.20 22.26
C ALA A 217 -12.91 0.87 23.70
N GLU A 218 -13.30 1.73 24.65
CA GLU A 218 -13.09 1.50 26.08
C GLU A 218 -13.74 0.20 26.56
N SER A 219 -15.00 -0.06 26.18
CA SER A 219 -15.71 -1.28 26.56
C SER A 219 -14.99 -2.55 26.12
N HIS A 220 -14.44 -2.56 24.89
CA HIS A 220 -13.63 -3.68 24.40
C HIS A 220 -12.31 -3.79 25.16
N LEU A 221 -11.56 -2.70 25.31
CA LEU A 221 -10.24 -2.73 25.97
C LEU A 221 -10.33 -3.09 27.46
N ARG A 222 -11.45 -2.82 28.13
CA ARG A 222 -11.70 -3.27 29.49
C ARG A 222 -11.93 -4.78 29.62
N LYS A 223 -12.43 -5.45 28.57
CA LYS A 223 -12.61 -6.91 28.53
C LYS A 223 -11.33 -7.65 28.08
N ALA A 224 -10.49 -6.96 27.32
CA ALA A 224 -9.33 -7.55 26.71
C ALA A 224 -8.36 -8.17 27.73
N TRP A 225 -7.71 -9.27 27.32
CA TRP A 225 -6.76 -10.02 28.14
C TRP A 225 -7.35 -10.45 29.49
N ASN A 226 -8.56 -11.00 29.46
CA ASN A 226 -9.30 -11.39 30.67
C ASN A 226 -9.44 -10.23 31.66
N ALA A 227 -9.80 -9.04 31.15
CA ALA A 227 -9.93 -7.77 31.87
C ALA A 227 -8.64 -7.22 32.51
N GLN A 228 -7.47 -7.77 32.19
CA GLN A 228 -6.19 -7.31 32.75
C GLN A 228 -5.58 -6.12 32.00
N LEU A 229 -5.92 -5.95 30.70
CA LEU A 229 -5.31 -4.94 29.86
C LEU A 229 -5.46 -3.53 30.43
N TRP A 230 -6.66 -3.19 30.89
CA TRP A 230 -6.97 -1.86 31.40
C TRP A 230 -6.16 -1.46 32.62
N GLU A 231 -5.96 -2.41 33.54
CA GLU A 231 -5.23 -2.19 34.78
C GLU A 231 -3.70 -2.21 34.58
N LYS A 232 -3.21 -3.10 33.75
CA LYS A 232 -1.78 -3.23 33.51
C LYS A 232 -1.24 -2.14 32.57
N GLY A 233 -2.00 -1.79 31.53
CA GLY A 233 -1.53 -0.95 30.45
C GLY A 233 -0.61 -1.70 29.50
N PHE A 234 -0.07 -0.96 28.53
CA PHE A 234 0.87 -1.51 27.54
C PHE A 234 1.77 -0.43 26.94
N LYS A 235 2.88 -0.88 26.36
CA LYS A 235 3.77 -0.05 25.54
C LYS A 235 4.27 -0.84 24.32
N PHE A 236 4.19 -0.23 23.12
CA PHE A 236 4.74 -0.81 21.90
C PHE A 236 4.97 0.25 20.82
N THR A 237 5.67 -0.14 19.74
CA THR A 237 5.91 0.74 18.58
C THR A 237 4.94 0.44 17.44
N LEU A 238 4.26 1.48 16.93
CA LEU A 238 3.50 1.48 15.70
C LEU A 238 4.35 2.04 14.56
N THR A 239 4.46 1.29 13.44
CA THR A 239 5.42 1.58 12.39
C THR A 239 4.76 2.00 11.09
N TYR A 240 5.31 3.02 10.42
CA TYR A 240 4.94 3.44 9.08
C TYR A 240 6.18 3.59 8.19
N SER A 241 5.99 3.64 6.85
CA SER A 241 7.10 3.90 5.92
C SER A 241 7.35 5.40 5.77
N VAL A 242 8.62 5.82 5.86
CA VAL A 242 9.05 7.20 5.61
C VAL A 242 8.63 7.65 4.20
N GLY A 243 8.26 8.92 4.06
CA GLY A 243 7.80 9.52 2.81
C GLY A 243 6.32 9.28 2.49
N SER A 244 5.54 8.78 3.49
CA SER A 244 4.10 8.62 3.38
C SER A 244 3.38 9.34 4.53
N GLU A 245 3.14 10.62 4.34
CA GLU A 245 2.48 11.50 5.33
C GLU A 245 1.05 11.03 5.65
N ASN A 246 0.36 10.44 4.68
CA ASN A 246 -0.98 9.87 4.90
C ASN A 246 -0.94 8.69 5.90
N ARG A 247 0.08 7.82 5.81
CA ARG A 247 0.25 6.69 6.72
C ARG A 247 0.69 7.15 8.10
N GLU A 248 1.58 8.14 8.16
CA GLU A 248 1.97 8.77 9.42
C GLU A 248 0.76 9.41 10.11
N ALA A 249 -0.07 10.17 9.38
CA ALA A 249 -1.27 10.79 9.92
C ALA A 249 -2.25 9.76 10.50
N ALA A 250 -2.48 8.63 9.79
CA ALA A 250 -3.31 7.55 10.31
C ALA A 250 -2.74 6.95 11.61
N CYS A 251 -1.42 6.75 11.68
CA CYS A 251 -0.76 6.27 12.89
C CYS A 251 -0.92 7.24 14.07
N ARG A 252 -0.76 8.55 13.83
CA ARG A 252 -0.94 9.60 14.86
C ARG A 252 -2.38 9.69 15.38
N ILE A 253 -3.38 9.53 14.49
CA ILE A 253 -4.80 9.50 14.90
C ILE A 253 -5.04 8.33 15.85
N LEU A 254 -4.59 7.12 15.49
CA LEU A 254 -4.77 5.95 16.34
C LEU A 254 -4.04 6.09 17.67
N GLN A 255 -2.77 6.49 17.65
CA GLN A 255 -1.97 6.74 18.87
C GLN A 255 -2.70 7.68 19.81
N LYS A 256 -3.04 8.89 19.35
CA LYS A 256 -3.70 9.93 20.15
C LYS A 256 -4.97 9.41 20.83
N ASN A 257 -5.82 8.73 20.08
CA ASN A 257 -7.11 8.29 20.58
C ASN A 257 -6.97 7.11 21.57
N ILE A 258 -6.09 6.15 21.30
CA ILE A 258 -5.81 5.06 22.25
C ILE A 258 -5.20 5.58 23.56
N GLU A 259 -4.21 6.46 23.48
CA GLU A 259 -3.56 7.04 24.67
C GLU A 259 -4.51 7.93 25.48
N SER A 260 -5.52 8.54 24.83
CA SER A 260 -6.55 9.34 25.53
C SER A 260 -7.48 8.52 26.41
N LEU A 261 -7.64 7.22 26.13
CA LEU A 261 -8.54 6.32 26.88
C LEU A 261 -7.96 5.96 28.26
N ASN A 262 -6.64 5.79 28.36
CA ASN A 262 -6.00 5.38 29.60
C ASN A 262 -4.54 5.86 29.63
N PRO A 263 -4.08 6.57 30.68
CA PRO A 263 -2.71 7.07 30.77
C PRO A 263 -1.62 5.97 30.79
N LYS A 264 -2.01 4.71 31.04
CA LYS A 264 -1.12 3.54 30.99
C LYS A 264 -0.94 2.97 29.58
N PHE A 265 -1.66 3.48 28.59
CA PHE A 265 -1.54 3.06 27.18
C PHE A 265 -0.50 3.93 26.49
N LYS A 266 0.54 3.32 25.95
CA LYS A 266 1.66 4.02 25.30
C LYS A 266 1.96 3.41 23.95
N ILE A 267 1.98 4.24 22.93
CA ILE A 267 2.30 3.85 21.56
C ILE A 267 3.40 4.77 21.04
N ASP A 268 4.60 4.23 20.82
CA ASP A 268 5.67 4.96 20.14
C ASP A 268 5.45 4.91 18.62
N LEU A 269 5.61 6.02 17.90
CA LEU A 269 5.55 6.05 16.45
C LEU A 269 6.95 5.96 15.84
N ARG A 270 7.09 5.13 14.79
CA ARG A 270 8.37 5.01 14.08
C ARG A 270 8.20 5.01 12.57
N GLY A 271 8.82 6.00 11.91
CA GLY A 271 9.05 5.99 10.48
C GLY A 271 10.24 5.10 10.12
N VAL A 272 10.08 4.21 9.15
CA VAL A 272 11.13 3.28 8.70
C VAL A 272 11.29 3.40 7.19
N GLU A 273 12.53 3.41 6.71
CA GLU A 273 12.85 3.38 5.29
C GLU A 273 12.27 2.12 4.63
N TRP A 274 11.83 2.23 3.36
CA TRP A 274 10.99 1.24 2.69
C TRP A 274 11.57 -0.18 2.66
N ALA A 275 12.85 -0.33 2.32
CA ALA A 275 13.48 -1.66 2.25
C ALA A 275 13.54 -2.33 3.64
N SER A 276 13.93 -1.57 4.66
CA SER A 276 13.95 -2.03 6.06
C SER A 276 12.54 -2.30 6.59
N TYR A 277 11.56 -1.50 6.16
CA TYR A 277 10.16 -1.70 6.50
C TYR A 277 9.63 -3.03 5.95
N LEU A 278 9.97 -3.37 4.69
CA LEU A 278 9.57 -4.66 4.09
C LEU A 278 10.21 -5.85 4.80
N ASP A 279 11.50 -5.77 5.16
CA ASP A 279 12.19 -6.81 5.95
C ASP A 279 11.52 -6.99 7.31
N LYS A 280 11.29 -5.90 8.04
CA LYS A 280 10.61 -5.94 9.34
C LYS A 280 9.21 -6.56 9.25
N ALA A 281 8.43 -6.25 8.21
CA ALA A 281 7.10 -6.83 8.00
C ALA A 281 7.19 -8.34 7.76
N GLN A 282 8.10 -8.78 6.88
CA GLN A 282 8.29 -10.21 6.56
C GLN A 282 8.74 -10.99 7.79
N ARG A 283 9.58 -10.41 8.63
CA ARG A 283 10.07 -11.01 9.88
C ARG A 283 9.09 -10.87 11.05
N ARG A 284 7.93 -10.23 10.86
CA ARG A 284 6.91 -9.99 11.90
C ARG A 284 7.46 -9.23 13.13
N LEU A 285 8.30 -8.23 12.88
CA LEU A 285 8.92 -7.44 13.95
C LEU A 285 8.05 -6.24 14.38
N MET A 286 7.04 -5.87 13.62
CA MET A 286 6.20 -4.69 13.86
C MET A 286 4.86 -5.11 14.49
N PRO A 287 4.54 -4.69 15.72
CA PRO A 287 3.26 -4.97 16.39
C PRO A 287 2.04 -4.52 15.59
N ILE A 288 2.04 -3.26 15.17
CA ILE A 288 1.12 -2.68 14.20
C ILE A 288 1.94 -1.98 13.12
N PHE A 289 1.51 -2.11 11.88
CA PHE A 289 2.13 -1.40 10.76
C PHE A 289 1.10 -0.80 9.81
N SER A 290 1.41 0.40 9.29
CA SER A 290 0.54 1.08 8.31
C SER A 290 1.01 0.82 6.89
N ARG A 291 0.10 0.33 6.05
CA ARG A 291 0.34 0.04 4.64
C ARG A 291 -0.93 0.20 3.82
N GLY A 292 -0.84 0.10 2.51
CA GLY A 292 -1.98 0.09 1.61
C GLY A 292 -1.79 -0.89 0.46
N TRP A 293 -2.88 -1.14 -0.26
CA TRP A 293 -2.90 -1.98 -1.45
C TRP A 293 -3.43 -1.20 -2.65
N TYR A 294 -2.76 -1.36 -3.76
CA TYR A 294 -3.15 -0.89 -5.06
C TYR A 294 -3.40 -2.09 -5.95
N ALA A 295 -4.48 -2.09 -6.71
CA ALA A 295 -4.86 -3.26 -7.47
C ALA A 295 -3.85 -3.60 -8.57
N ASP A 296 -3.46 -4.88 -8.65
CA ASP A 296 -2.72 -5.42 -9.79
C ASP A 296 -3.65 -5.70 -10.98
N TYR A 297 -4.93 -5.99 -10.67
CA TYR A 297 -6.03 -6.17 -11.63
C TYR A 297 -7.36 -5.75 -10.97
N PRO A 298 -8.36 -5.27 -11.74
CA PRO A 298 -9.58 -4.67 -11.22
C PRO A 298 -10.62 -5.71 -10.78
N ASP A 299 -10.31 -6.47 -9.74
CA ASP A 299 -11.18 -7.49 -9.17
C ASP A 299 -11.08 -7.53 -7.65
N GLY A 300 -12.21 -7.82 -6.96
CA GLY A 300 -12.27 -7.92 -5.50
C GLY A 300 -11.34 -8.97 -4.92
N HIS A 301 -11.08 -10.06 -5.67
CA HIS A 301 -10.13 -11.11 -5.26
C HIS A 301 -8.74 -10.53 -4.98
N ASN A 302 -8.28 -9.57 -5.80
CA ASN A 302 -6.98 -8.91 -5.60
C ASN A 302 -6.87 -8.22 -4.23
N PHE A 303 -7.98 -7.75 -3.70
CA PHE A 303 -8.05 -7.11 -2.38
C PHE A 303 -8.24 -8.13 -1.26
N VAL A 304 -9.28 -8.97 -1.32
CA VAL A 304 -9.59 -9.88 -0.21
C VAL A 304 -8.53 -10.94 0.01
N HIS A 305 -7.90 -11.43 -1.07
CA HIS A 305 -6.78 -12.36 -0.95
C HIS A 305 -5.60 -11.73 -0.21
N ASN A 306 -5.21 -10.51 -0.59
CA ASN A 306 -4.06 -9.85 0.02
C ASN A 306 -4.33 -9.32 1.44
N PHE A 307 -5.59 -9.03 1.78
CA PHE A 307 -5.96 -8.54 3.12
C PHE A 307 -6.31 -9.65 4.10
N TYR A 308 -6.87 -10.78 3.62
CA TYR A 308 -7.55 -11.72 4.50
C TYR A 308 -7.17 -13.20 4.30
N HIS A 309 -6.73 -13.63 3.10
CA HIS A 309 -6.35 -15.02 2.86
C HIS A 309 -5.02 -15.35 3.56
N SER A 310 -4.93 -16.49 4.25
CA SER A 310 -3.74 -16.88 5.04
C SER A 310 -2.43 -16.86 4.25
N ALA A 311 -2.48 -17.18 2.95
CA ALA A 311 -1.34 -17.08 2.03
C ALA A 311 -1.18 -15.66 1.42
N GLY A 312 -2.08 -14.72 1.74
CA GLY A 312 -2.06 -13.36 1.22
C GLY A 312 -0.91 -12.52 1.79
N ARG A 313 -0.65 -11.40 1.13
CA ARG A 313 0.51 -10.56 1.46
C ARG A 313 0.54 -10.07 2.90
N TYR A 314 -0.60 -9.61 3.42
CA TYR A 314 -0.67 -9.07 4.78
C TYR A 314 -0.87 -10.16 5.83
N PRO A 315 -1.81 -11.11 5.69
CA PRO A 315 -1.95 -12.18 6.65
C PRO A 315 -0.66 -12.99 6.88
N SER A 316 0.12 -13.26 5.84
CA SER A 316 1.45 -13.89 5.97
C SER A 316 2.40 -13.07 6.85
N ALA A 317 2.44 -11.73 6.66
CA ALA A 317 3.26 -10.83 7.47
C ALA A 317 2.72 -10.65 8.90
N GLN A 318 1.40 -10.77 9.11
CA GLN A 318 0.74 -10.69 10.41
C GLN A 318 0.85 -12.00 11.21
N GLY A 319 1.05 -13.14 10.55
CA GLY A 319 0.85 -14.47 11.14
C GLY A 319 -0.63 -14.76 11.44
N TYR A 320 -1.53 -14.15 10.67
CA TYR A 320 -2.97 -14.35 10.73
C TYR A 320 -3.41 -15.49 9.82
N SER A 321 -4.39 -16.25 10.25
CA SER A 321 -5.06 -17.28 9.43
C SER A 321 -6.50 -17.48 9.90
N ASN A 322 -7.40 -17.65 8.94
CA ASN A 322 -8.78 -18.04 9.17
C ASN A 322 -9.23 -18.93 8.01
N THR A 323 -9.38 -20.24 8.27
CA THR A 323 -9.68 -21.24 7.25
C THR A 323 -11.06 -21.07 6.61
N GLU A 324 -12.02 -20.49 7.33
CA GLU A 324 -13.33 -20.20 6.77
C GLU A 324 -13.27 -19.03 5.76
N LEU A 325 -12.51 -17.97 6.08
CA LEU A 325 -12.22 -16.88 5.15
C LEU A 325 -11.49 -17.37 3.91
N ASP A 326 -10.46 -18.22 4.09
CA ASP A 326 -9.70 -18.78 2.98
C ASP A 326 -10.64 -19.54 2.01
N ALA A 327 -11.51 -20.41 2.55
CA ALA A 327 -12.45 -21.19 1.75
C ALA A 327 -13.43 -20.30 0.95
N PHE A 328 -13.95 -19.21 1.53
CA PHE A 328 -14.82 -18.28 0.81
C PHE A 328 -14.06 -17.49 -0.27
N ILE A 329 -12.80 -17.09 0.00
CA ILE A 329 -11.96 -16.38 -0.97
C ILE A 329 -11.65 -17.26 -2.17
N GLU A 330 -11.32 -18.54 -1.95
CA GLU A 330 -11.07 -19.51 -3.01
C GLU A 330 -12.34 -19.79 -3.83
N LYS A 331 -13.50 -19.97 -3.18
CA LYS A 331 -14.78 -20.10 -3.88
C LYS A 331 -15.08 -18.89 -4.74
N ALA A 332 -14.89 -17.66 -4.21
CA ALA A 332 -15.11 -16.42 -4.98
C ALA A 332 -14.18 -16.29 -6.19
N ALA A 333 -12.95 -16.83 -6.11
CA ALA A 333 -11.99 -16.81 -7.22
C ALA A 333 -12.45 -17.66 -8.40
N HIS A 334 -13.11 -18.79 -8.14
CA HIS A 334 -13.56 -19.75 -9.16
C HIS A 334 -15.03 -19.59 -9.59
N GLU A 335 -15.83 -18.83 -8.84
CA GLU A 335 -17.26 -18.65 -9.13
C GLU A 335 -17.47 -17.73 -10.34
N VAL A 336 -18.17 -18.24 -11.37
CA VAL A 336 -18.49 -17.50 -12.59
C VAL A 336 -19.87 -16.85 -12.56
N ASP A 337 -20.80 -17.34 -11.74
CA ASP A 337 -22.08 -16.70 -11.52
C ASP A 337 -21.90 -15.45 -10.68
N ALA A 338 -22.21 -14.29 -11.25
CA ALA A 338 -21.99 -12.99 -10.63
C ALA A 338 -22.77 -12.81 -9.31
N ARG A 339 -23.97 -13.41 -9.17
CA ARG A 339 -24.79 -13.32 -7.96
C ARG A 339 -24.17 -14.16 -6.84
N LYS A 340 -23.83 -15.42 -7.10
CA LYS A 340 -23.18 -16.31 -6.13
C LYS A 340 -21.82 -15.76 -5.73
N ARG A 341 -21.06 -15.22 -6.68
CA ARG A 341 -19.78 -14.59 -6.42
C ARG A 341 -19.92 -13.40 -5.46
N LYS A 342 -20.95 -12.56 -5.66
CA LYS A 342 -21.26 -11.46 -4.74
C LYS A 342 -21.64 -11.96 -3.34
N GLU A 343 -22.38 -13.07 -3.21
CA GLU A 343 -22.69 -13.69 -1.92
C GLU A 343 -21.41 -14.15 -1.20
N HIS A 344 -20.46 -14.75 -1.91
CA HIS A 344 -19.15 -15.11 -1.33
C HIS A 344 -18.41 -13.86 -0.81
N TYR A 345 -18.35 -12.78 -1.57
CA TYR A 345 -17.74 -11.52 -1.10
C TYR A 345 -18.45 -10.95 0.13
N SER A 346 -19.77 -11.00 0.19
CA SER A 346 -20.53 -10.53 1.36
C SER A 346 -20.18 -11.34 2.63
N ASN A 347 -20.02 -12.67 2.50
CA ASN A 347 -19.57 -13.52 3.61
C ASN A 347 -18.12 -13.20 4.02
N ILE A 348 -17.21 -13.04 3.07
CA ILE A 348 -15.81 -12.65 3.33
C ILE A 348 -15.77 -11.34 4.13
N LEU A 349 -16.52 -10.33 3.70
CA LEU A 349 -16.50 -9.00 4.32
C LEU A 349 -17.12 -9.02 5.72
N ARG A 350 -18.16 -9.84 5.94
CA ARG A 350 -18.79 -10.04 7.26
C ARG A 350 -17.81 -10.73 8.24
N LEU A 351 -17.21 -11.85 7.83
CA LEU A 351 -16.25 -12.58 8.65
C LEU A 351 -15.03 -11.73 8.99
N ALA A 352 -14.51 -10.98 8.01
CA ALA A 352 -13.39 -10.07 8.24
C ALA A 352 -13.75 -8.93 9.19
N PHE A 353 -14.99 -8.42 9.17
CA PHE A 353 -15.48 -7.45 10.14
C PHE A 353 -15.55 -8.07 11.55
N GLU A 354 -16.09 -9.28 11.70
CA GLU A 354 -16.19 -9.97 12.99
C GLU A 354 -14.82 -10.25 13.60
N ASP A 355 -13.84 -10.57 12.76
CA ASP A 355 -12.49 -10.95 13.18
C ASP A 355 -11.51 -9.77 13.32
N ALA A 356 -11.81 -8.64 12.66
CA ALA A 356 -11.04 -7.39 12.73
C ALA A 356 -9.51 -7.55 12.51
N PRO A 357 -9.01 -8.22 11.47
CA PRO A 357 -7.57 -8.43 11.30
C PRO A 357 -6.80 -7.15 10.94
N SER A 358 -7.50 -6.10 10.54
CA SER A 358 -6.93 -4.81 10.14
C SER A 358 -7.94 -3.67 10.29
N ILE A 359 -7.44 -2.45 10.41
CA ILE A 359 -8.25 -1.22 10.32
C ILE A 359 -8.15 -0.71 8.88
N VAL A 360 -9.22 -0.86 8.12
CA VAL A 360 -9.33 -0.35 6.75
C VAL A 360 -9.89 1.07 6.80
N THR A 361 -9.20 2.05 6.21
CA THR A 361 -9.54 3.46 6.46
C THR A 361 -10.19 4.18 5.29
N VAL A 362 -9.49 4.32 4.15
CA VAL A 362 -9.97 5.09 2.99
C VAL A 362 -9.60 4.47 1.65
N HIS A 363 -10.38 4.82 0.63
CA HIS A 363 -10.04 4.66 -0.78
C HIS A 363 -9.56 6.02 -1.30
N PRO A 364 -8.24 6.20 -1.53
CA PRO A 364 -7.67 7.49 -1.90
C PRO A 364 -7.96 7.86 -3.36
N ARG A 365 -7.84 9.14 -3.68
CA ARG A 365 -7.72 9.63 -5.04
C ARG A 365 -6.31 10.15 -5.27
N GLY A 366 -5.78 9.92 -6.49
CA GLY A 366 -4.45 10.37 -6.88
C GLY A 366 -4.40 11.85 -7.22
N VAL A 367 -3.22 12.42 -7.09
CA VAL A 367 -2.91 13.76 -7.56
C VAL A 367 -1.46 13.80 -8.05
N TYR A 368 -1.23 14.47 -9.18
CA TYR A 368 0.10 14.83 -9.67
C TYR A 368 0.20 16.34 -9.82
N ALA A 369 1.35 16.89 -9.47
CA ALA A 369 1.73 18.26 -9.81
C ALA A 369 2.66 18.22 -11.02
N LEU A 370 2.29 18.93 -12.08
CA LEU A 370 2.95 18.92 -13.37
C LEU A 370 3.36 20.35 -13.77
N ARG A 371 4.53 20.48 -14.39
CA ARG A 371 4.88 21.76 -15.05
C ARG A 371 3.96 21.98 -16.26
N ASP A 372 3.65 23.24 -16.57
CA ASP A 372 2.71 23.60 -17.64
C ASP A 372 3.15 23.14 -19.03
N TRP A 373 4.45 23.01 -19.25
CA TRP A 373 4.98 22.49 -20.52
C TRP A 373 4.78 20.98 -20.71
N VAL A 374 4.38 20.24 -19.67
CA VAL A 374 4.05 18.81 -19.81
C VAL A 374 2.67 18.68 -20.43
N LYS A 375 2.59 18.11 -21.62
CA LYS A 375 1.36 17.82 -22.35
C LYS A 375 1.17 16.33 -22.55
N GLY A 376 -0.07 15.89 -22.80
CA GLY A 376 -0.39 14.50 -23.08
C GLY A 376 -0.46 13.60 -21.84
N PHE A 377 -0.52 14.16 -20.63
CA PHE A 377 -0.74 13.38 -19.42
C PHE A 377 -2.10 12.69 -19.47
N ALA A 378 -2.10 11.38 -19.28
CA ALA A 378 -3.28 10.54 -19.16
C ALA A 378 -3.11 9.61 -17.96
N ASP A 379 -4.14 9.55 -17.14
CA ASP A 379 -4.18 8.66 -15.97
C ASP A 379 -4.89 7.35 -16.30
N ASN A 380 -4.47 6.29 -15.64
CA ASN A 380 -5.14 4.98 -15.69
C ASN A 380 -5.23 4.42 -14.28
N PRO A 381 -6.44 4.21 -13.73
CA PRO A 381 -6.61 3.77 -12.34
C PRO A 381 -6.03 2.39 -12.02
N VAL A 382 -5.79 1.56 -13.04
CA VAL A 382 -5.19 0.21 -12.91
C VAL A 382 -3.68 0.26 -13.09
N PHE A 383 -3.18 1.24 -13.85
CA PHE A 383 -1.74 1.43 -14.06
C PHE A 383 -1.26 2.57 -13.17
N LEU A 384 -0.62 2.23 -12.07
CA LEU A 384 -0.26 3.18 -11.01
C LEU A 384 0.91 4.10 -11.34
N ASP A 385 1.66 3.78 -12.38
CA ASP A 385 2.80 4.58 -12.79
C ASP A 385 2.39 5.56 -13.90
N ILE A 386 3.25 6.53 -14.18
CA ILE A 386 3.01 7.48 -15.25
C ILE A 386 3.21 6.78 -16.61
N TYR A 387 2.22 6.86 -17.47
CA TYR A 387 2.32 6.36 -18.84
C TYR A 387 3.03 7.39 -19.71
N PHE A 388 4.32 7.20 -19.96
CA PHE A 388 5.20 8.18 -20.61
C PHE A 388 5.00 8.31 -22.12
N TYR A 389 4.40 7.32 -22.79
CA TYR A 389 4.29 7.28 -24.25
C TYR A 389 3.61 8.50 -24.87
N PRO A 390 2.44 9.00 -24.37
CA PRO A 390 1.77 10.17 -24.94
C PRO A 390 2.38 11.50 -24.47
N LEU A 391 3.31 11.48 -23.51
CA LEU A 391 3.87 12.69 -22.96
C LEU A 391 4.77 13.42 -23.96
N ARG A 392 4.69 14.75 -23.92
CA ARG A 392 5.59 15.64 -24.64
C ARG A 392 5.84 16.92 -23.85
N LYS A 393 6.96 17.58 -24.09
CA LYS A 393 7.22 18.93 -23.62
C LYS A 393 6.85 19.93 -24.73
N ALA A 394 6.02 20.90 -24.38
CA ALA A 394 5.71 22.03 -25.24
C ALA A 394 5.85 23.30 -24.37
N TYR A 395 6.93 24.00 -24.57
CA TYR A 395 7.14 25.33 -24.02
C TYR A 395 6.23 26.25 -24.82
N GLY A 396 5.34 27.00 -24.13
CA GLY A 396 4.41 27.90 -24.83
C GLY A 396 5.17 28.81 -25.79
N ASP A 397 4.53 29.21 -26.88
CA ASP A 397 5.05 30.23 -27.76
C ASP A 397 5.34 31.47 -26.91
N GLN A 398 6.64 31.84 -26.82
CA GLN A 398 7.08 33.12 -26.28
C GLN A 398 6.73 34.19 -27.26
#